data_90f902b21b2715005b09c6d0b64468e0
#
_entry.id   90f902b21b2715005b09c6d0b64468e0
#
_cell.length_a   1.000
_cell.length_b   1.000
_cell.length_c   1.000
_cell.angle_alpha   90.00
_cell.angle_beta   90.00
_cell.angle_gamma   90.00
#
_symmetry.space_group_name_H-M   'P 1'
#
loop_
_entity.id
_entity.type
_entity.pdbx_description
1 polymer ?
#
loop_
_entity_poly.entity_id
_entity_poly.type
_entity_poly.pdbx_seq_one_letter_code
_entity_poly.pdbx_strand_id
1 'polypeptide(L)'
;MAINNIIIAIGKEDCCRQDVIEVERCSQSVEQTLVGLGYTVKKVFIEKKDFVSKKRVLNKVADCRADRVFNLFEGFSDDSFKEIEFIKILEAEGILFTGNASATLKICRDKFKVKEVLSKEGVAVPEGKLIKRSREVDVNDFNLPVFIKPCYEDASLGIDKDSLVIKKEYLVAVIKDKLRQFPQGVLVEEFISGKEYTLGMMGKYPYEMLGVSVIDYAEYKKFSPFLTYRAKWEYSSKEFKEILPKIGGRIDRKVKKEIIRLAKETGRILSCRGYFRVDFREKEGKLVVIDANPNPDINKDSGFIKQARAEGLSYSEVISKIISFGFKQRYA
;
A
#
# COMPACT_ATOMS: atom_id res chain seq x y z
N MET A 1 -4.58 26.62 19.80
CA MET A 1 -5.85 25.99 20.15
C MET A 1 -5.64 24.49 20.15
N ALA A 2 -6.12 23.78 21.18
CA ALA A 2 -6.05 22.32 21.20
C ALA A 2 -6.91 21.75 20.06
N ILE A 3 -6.37 20.75 19.37
CA ILE A 3 -7.05 20.09 18.27
C ILE A 3 -8.12 19.20 18.89
N ASN A 4 -9.38 19.56 18.82
CA ASN A 4 -10.41 18.73 19.43
C ASN A 4 -11.30 18.02 18.41
N ASN A 5 -11.39 18.50 17.17
CA ASN A 5 -12.31 17.95 16.16
C ASN A 5 -11.56 17.28 15.01
N ILE A 6 -11.80 16.00 14.80
CA ILE A 6 -11.22 15.21 13.70
C ILE A 6 -12.35 14.56 12.90
N ILE A 7 -12.24 14.65 11.57
CA ILE A 7 -13.05 13.83 10.66
C ILE A 7 -12.28 12.58 10.30
N ILE A 8 -12.93 11.42 10.35
CA ILE A 8 -12.46 10.21 9.66
C ILE A 8 -13.18 10.13 8.32
N ALA A 9 -12.43 10.26 7.22
CA ALA A 9 -12.96 10.11 5.87
C ALA A 9 -12.80 8.67 5.40
N ILE A 10 -13.89 8.05 4.96
CA ILE A 10 -13.94 6.68 4.41
C ILE A 10 -14.84 6.65 3.17
N GLY A 11 -14.60 5.70 2.26
CA GLY A 11 -15.48 5.43 1.13
C GLY A 11 -16.79 4.81 1.57
N LYS A 12 -17.88 5.10 0.86
CA LYS A 12 -19.15 4.41 0.97
C LYS A 12 -19.50 3.78 -0.37
N GLU A 13 -19.52 2.47 -0.38
CA GLU A 13 -19.91 1.69 -1.55
C GLU A 13 -20.51 0.32 -1.12
N ASP A 14 -21.42 -0.20 -1.93
CA ASP A 14 -21.97 -1.53 -1.74
C ASP A 14 -21.06 -2.55 -2.43
N CYS A 15 -20.03 -3.00 -1.71
CA CYS A 15 -19.04 -3.92 -2.23
C CYS A 15 -18.78 -5.06 -1.25
N CYS A 16 -18.79 -6.30 -1.77
CA CYS A 16 -18.55 -7.51 -0.98
C CYS A 16 -17.06 -7.90 -0.89
N ARG A 17 -16.14 -7.08 -1.42
CA ARG A 17 -14.72 -7.36 -1.34
C ARG A 17 -14.22 -7.18 0.09
N GLN A 18 -13.45 -8.16 0.56
CA GLN A 18 -12.98 -8.18 1.94
C GLN A 18 -12.07 -6.98 2.27
N ASP A 19 -11.21 -6.57 1.35
CA ASP A 19 -10.34 -5.41 1.52
C ASP A 19 -11.15 -4.11 1.72
N VAL A 20 -12.30 -3.95 1.06
CA VAL A 20 -13.20 -2.80 1.24
C VAL A 20 -13.92 -2.85 2.60
N ILE A 21 -14.39 -4.03 3.00
CA ILE A 21 -15.04 -4.25 4.31
C ILE A 21 -14.07 -3.92 5.46
N GLU A 22 -12.81 -4.28 5.31
CA GLU A 22 -11.78 -4.03 6.33
C GLU A 22 -11.50 -2.53 6.55
N VAL A 23 -11.72 -1.66 5.56
CA VAL A 23 -11.60 -0.20 5.75
C VAL A 23 -12.61 0.31 6.78
N GLU A 24 -13.86 -0.18 6.73
CA GLU A 24 -14.88 0.20 7.72
C GLU A 24 -14.50 -0.27 9.13
N ARG A 25 -14.03 -1.53 9.25
CA ARG A 25 -13.53 -2.09 10.52
C ARG A 25 -12.34 -1.29 11.06
N CYS A 26 -11.41 -0.90 10.18
CA CYS A 26 -10.31 -0.01 10.50
C CYS A 26 -10.81 1.31 11.08
N SER A 27 -11.79 1.93 10.40
CA SER A 27 -12.36 3.21 10.82
C SER A 27 -12.97 3.17 12.22
N GLN A 28 -13.63 2.06 12.61
CA GLN A 28 -14.17 1.87 13.96
C GLN A 28 -13.06 1.81 15.01
N SER A 29 -11.97 1.08 14.72
CA SER A 29 -10.83 0.97 15.61
C SER A 29 -10.09 2.31 15.78
N VAL A 30 -9.94 3.06 14.69
CA VAL A 30 -9.35 4.41 14.71
C VAL A 30 -10.24 5.38 15.51
N GLU A 31 -11.55 5.39 15.28
CA GLU A 31 -12.51 6.23 16.00
C GLU A 31 -12.44 6.01 17.50
N GLN A 32 -12.54 4.74 17.96
CA GLN A 32 -12.44 4.39 19.36
C GLN A 32 -11.13 4.87 19.98
N THR A 33 -10.03 4.74 19.24
CA THR A 33 -8.70 5.17 19.70
C THR A 33 -8.62 6.69 19.81
N LEU A 34 -9.12 7.41 18.80
CA LEU A 34 -9.13 8.88 18.80
C LEU A 34 -9.98 9.45 19.94
N VAL A 35 -11.16 8.88 20.20
CA VAL A 35 -12.02 9.25 21.33
C VAL A 35 -11.30 8.98 22.65
N GLY A 36 -10.64 7.82 22.79
CA GLY A 36 -9.83 7.50 23.97
C GLY A 36 -8.63 8.44 24.19
N LEU A 37 -8.13 9.09 23.13
CA LEU A 37 -7.10 10.14 23.16
C LEU A 37 -7.65 11.54 23.44
N GLY A 38 -8.98 11.68 23.64
CA GLY A 38 -9.63 12.95 23.99
C GLY A 38 -10.05 13.81 22.79
N TYR A 39 -10.09 13.24 21.55
CA TYR A 39 -10.57 13.94 20.38
C TYR A 39 -12.09 13.81 20.25
N THR A 40 -12.74 14.85 19.71
CA THR A 40 -14.09 14.76 19.19
C THR A 40 -14.01 14.26 17.76
N VAL A 41 -14.68 13.15 17.47
CA VAL A 41 -14.54 12.45 16.18
C VAL A 41 -15.88 12.37 15.46
N LYS A 42 -15.86 12.61 14.13
CA LYS A 42 -17.01 12.36 13.26
C LYS A 42 -16.56 11.57 12.03
N LYS A 43 -17.25 10.47 11.72
CA LYS A 43 -17.06 9.76 10.45
C LYS A 43 -17.82 10.45 9.33
N VAL A 44 -17.15 10.59 8.18
CA VAL A 44 -17.72 11.12 6.94
C VAL A 44 -17.56 10.09 5.83
N PHE A 45 -18.69 9.74 5.24
CA PHE A 45 -18.75 8.81 4.12
C PHE A 45 -18.66 9.56 2.80
N ILE A 46 -17.60 9.31 2.06
CA ILE A 46 -17.37 9.85 0.71
C ILE A 46 -18.01 8.90 -0.30
N GLU A 47 -18.86 9.43 -1.16
CA GLU A 47 -19.61 8.69 -2.17
C GLU A 47 -19.22 9.16 -3.57
N LYS A 48 -19.35 8.31 -4.60
CA LYS A 48 -19.05 8.66 -6.00
C LYS A 48 -19.76 9.93 -6.47
N LYS A 49 -21.01 10.10 -6.06
CA LYS A 49 -21.81 11.30 -6.38
C LYS A 49 -21.24 12.60 -5.81
N ASP A 50 -20.34 12.53 -4.82
CA ASP A 50 -19.72 13.73 -4.25
C ASP A 50 -18.68 14.32 -5.21
N PHE A 51 -18.06 13.49 -6.06
CA PHE A 51 -17.08 13.92 -7.05
C PHE A 51 -17.65 14.60 -8.30
N VAL A 52 -18.95 14.85 -8.35
CA VAL A 52 -19.57 15.71 -9.39
C VAL A 52 -19.03 17.14 -9.32
N SER A 53 -18.63 17.60 -8.12
CA SER A 53 -17.93 18.88 -7.98
C SER A 53 -17.06 18.90 -6.73
N LYS A 54 -15.92 19.60 -6.80
CA LYS A 54 -15.04 19.88 -5.66
C LYS A 54 -15.83 20.41 -4.44
N LYS A 55 -16.80 21.32 -4.68
CA LYS A 55 -17.63 21.91 -3.64
C LYS A 55 -18.42 20.87 -2.84
N ARG A 56 -18.93 19.81 -3.49
CA ARG A 56 -19.68 18.75 -2.77
C ARG A 56 -18.79 17.95 -1.85
N VAL A 57 -17.59 17.59 -2.30
CA VAL A 57 -16.60 16.90 -1.44
C VAL A 57 -16.25 17.78 -0.25
N LEU A 58 -15.98 19.08 -0.49
CA LEU A 58 -15.64 20.03 0.56
C LEU A 58 -16.79 20.23 1.56
N ASN A 59 -18.03 20.33 1.11
CA ASN A 59 -19.17 20.46 2.01
C ASN A 59 -19.24 19.26 2.98
N LYS A 60 -19.00 18.04 2.51
CA LYS A 60 -18.96 16.85 3.39
C LYS A 60 -17.91 16.97 4.50
N VAL A 61 -16.78 17.57 4.19
CA VAL A 61 -15.68 17.78 5.15
C VAL A 61 -15.94 19.03 6.01
N ALA A 62 -16.43 20.13 5.42
CA ALA A 62 -16.64 21.42 6.09
C ALA A 62 -17.83 21.42 7.06
N ASP A 63 -18.92 20.70 6.76
CA ASP A 63 -20.13 20.60 7.61
C ASP A 63 -19.83 20.14 9.04
N CYS A 64 -18.63 19.64 9.27
CA CYS A 64 -18.20 19.14 10.56
C CYS A 64 -17.34 20.13 11.37
N ARG A 65 -17.08 21.34 10.85
CA ARG A 65 -16.16 22.33 11.45
C ARG A 65 -14.81 21.72 11.87
N ALA A 66 -14.35 20.72 11.13
CA ALA A 66 -13.09 20.07 11.38
C ALA A 66 -12.04 20.60 10.42
N ASP A 67 -10.95 21.09 10.97
CA ASP A 67 -9.79 21.57 10.21
C ASP A 67 -8.87 20.42 9.77
N ARG A 68 -9.24 19.17 10.11
CA ARG A 68 -8.33 18.03 10.03
C ARG A 68 -9.06 16.74 9.69
N VAL A 69 -8.45 16.00 8.76
CA VAL A 69 -8.98 14.75 8.25
C VAL A 69 -8.04 13.61 8.59
N PHE A 70 -8.51 12.63 9.34
CA PHE A 70 -7.88 11.32 9.38
C PHE A 70 -8.32 10.56 8.14
N ASN A 71 -7.41 10.45 7.16
CA ASN A 71 -7.74 9.87 5.86
C ASN A 71 -7.66 8.35 5.90
N LEU A 72 -8.78 7.69 5.66
CA LEU A 72 -8.93 6.26 5.35
C LEU A 72 -9.69 6.05 4.03
N PHE A 73 -9.83 7.10 3.23
CA PHE A 73 -10.45 6.98 1.92
C PHE A 73 -9.41 6.53 0.89
N GLU A 74 -9.57 5.31 0.39
CA GLU A 74 -8.67 4.66 -0.56
C GLU A 74 -9.21 4.68 -2.01
N GLY A 75 -10.21 5.53 -2.28
CA GLY A 75 -10.96 5.53 -3.54
C GLY A 75 -12.16 4.59 -3.48
N PHE A 76 -12.56 4.07 -4.64
CA PHE A 76 -13.64 3.11 -4.78
C PHE A 76 -13.13 1.82 -5.43
N SER A 77 -13.85 0.72 -5.23
CA SER A 77 -13.50 -0.61 -5.75
C SER A 77 -13.32 -0.67 -7.27
N ASP A 78 -13.96 0.23 -8.01
CA ASP A 78 -13.87 0.39 -9.46
C ASP A 78 -13.13 1.66 -9.90
N ASP A 79 -12.77 2.56 -8.97
CA ASP A 79 -12.01 3.78 -9.25
C ASP A 79 -11.14 4.19 -8.05
N SER A 80 -10.02 3.52 -7.90
CA SER A 80 -9.04 3.82 -6.85
C SER A 80 -8.34 5.17 -7.03
N PHE A 81 -8.39 5.78 -8.22
CA PHE A 81 -7.83 7.13 -8.47
C PHE A 81 -8.58 8.25 -7.73
N LYS A 82 -9.78 7.99 -7.25
CA LYS A 82 -10.54 8.96 -6.45
C LYS A 82 -9.87 9.28 -5.11
N GLU A 83 -9.04 8.40 -4.57
CA GLU A 83 -8.16 8.73 -3.43
C GLU A 83 -7.27 9.94 -3.76
N ILE A 84 -6.61 9.91 -4.92
CA ILE A 84 -5.71 10.99 -5.37
C ILE A 84 -6.48 12.30 -5.57
N GLU A 85 -7.66 12.23 -6.17
CA GLU A 85 -8.53 13.40 -6.39
C GLU A 85 -8.99 14.00 -5.06
N PHE A 86 -9.40 13.15 -4.11
CA PHE A 86 -9.80 13.58 -2.76
C PHE A 86 -8.67 14.34 -2.06
N ILE A 87 -7.47 13.76 -2.04
CA ILE A 87 -6.31 14.40 -1.39
C ILE A 87 -5.95 15.72 -2.08
N LYS A 88 -5.99 15.81 -3.42
CA LYS A 88 -5.79 17.08 -4.13
C LYS A 88 -6.79 18.14 -3.74
N ILE A 89 -8.05 17.77 -3.48
CA ILE A 89 -9.07 18.70 -3.02
C ILE A 89 -8.71 19.23 -1.63
N LEU A 90 -8.27 18.36 -0.70
CA LEU A 90 -7.86 18.78 0.64
C LEU A 90 -6.62 19.69 0.60
N GLU A 91 -5.62 19.33 -0.21
CA GLU A 91 -4.39 20.12 -0.41
C GLU A 91 -4.70 21.53 -0.92
N ALA A 92 -5.56 21.64 -1.93
CA ALA A 92 -5.93 22.92 -2.54
C ALA A 92 -6.67 23.87 -1.59
N GLU A 93 -7.31 23.34 -0.53
CA GLU A 93 -8.02 24.13 0.49
C GLU A 93 -7.20 24.28 1.79
N GLY A 94 -5.97 23.79 1.82
CA GLY A 94 -5.12 23.86 3.01
C GLY A 94 -5.65 23.03 4.20
N ILE A 95 -6.54 22.05 3.94
CA ILE A 95 -7.07 21.17 4.98
C ILE A 95 -6.00 20.16 5.35
N LEU A 96 -5.68 20.08 6.65
CA LEU A 96 -4.69 19.13 7.15
C LEU A 96 -5.25 17.69 7.14
N PHE A 97 -4.44 16.74 6.68
CA PHE A 97 -4.85 15.33 6.63
C PHE A 97 -3.69 14.40 7.00
N THR A 98 -4.02 13.18 7.40
CA THR A 98 -3.05 12.11 7.67
C THR A 98 -2.71 11.36 6.40
N GLY A 99 -1.49 10.80 6.36
CA GLY A 99 -1.01 10.00 5.24
C GLY A 99 -0.24 10.81 4.19
N ASN A 100 -0.11 10.23 3.01
CA ASN A 100 0.74 10.71 1.93
C ASN A 100 0.07 11.79 1.08
N ALA A 101 0.87 12.64 0.44
CA ALA A 101 0.44 13.68 -0.47
C ALA A 101 -0.08 13.10 -1.80
N SER A 102 -0.94 13.85 -2.49
CA SER A 102 -1.52 13.41 -3.76
C SER A 102 -0.47 13.09 -4.83
N ALA A 103 0.66 13.81 -4.84
CA ALA A 103 1.77 13.55 -5.75
C ALA A 103 2.41 12.18 -5.48
N THR A 104 2.68 11.85 -4.22
CA THR A 104 3.20 10.52 -3.80
C THR A 104 2.22 9.42 -4.13
N LEU A 105 0.93 9.59 -3.78
CA LEU A 105 -0.12 8.62 -4.11
C LEU A 105 -0.20 8.37 -5.61
N LYS A 106 -0.12 9.43 -6.43
CA LYS A 106 -0.14 9.31 -7.90
C LYS A 106 1.03 8.50 -8.44
N ILE A 107 2.25 8.71 -7.92
CA ILE A 107 3.42 7.95 -8.36
C ILE A 107 3.32 6.50 -7.89
N CYS A 108 2.99 6.27 -6.63
CA CYS A 108 2.94 4.93 -6.05
C CYS A 108 1.79 4.08 -6.62
N ARG A 109 0.70 4.69 -7.08
CA ARG A 109 -0.39 3.97 -7.78
C ARG A 109 0.07 3.34 -9.09
N ASP A 110 1.05 3.92 -9.78
CA ASP A 110 1.65 3.38 -11.00
C ASP A 110 2.93 2.59 -10.67
N LYS A 111 2.78 1.27 -10.52
CA LYS A 111 3.89 0.38 -10.15
C LYS A 111 5.05 0.40 -11.15
N PHE A 112 4.75 0.61 -12.43
CA PHE A 112 5.79 0.77 -13.45
C PHE A 112 6.54 2.09 -13.26
N LYS A 113 5.83 3.18 -12.97
CA LYS A 113 6.43 4.50 -12.70
C LYS A 113 7.32 4.50 -11.46
N VAL A 114 6.88 3.83 -10.39
CA VAL A 114 7.73 3.64 -9.20
C VAL A 114 9.07 3.02 -9.58
N LYS A 115 9.05 1.95 -10.37
CA LYS A 115 10.29 1.26 -10.80
C LYS A 115 11.17 2.16 -11.66
N GLU A 116 10.60 2.92 -12.60
CA GLU A 116 11.37 3.88 -13.40
C GLU A 116 12.07 4.93 -12.52
N VAL A 117 11.34 5.49 -11.55
CA VAL A 117 11.88 6.53 -10.66
C VAL A 117 12.97 5.95 -9.75
N LEU A 118 12.72 4.80 -9.13
CA LEU A 118 13.69 4.15 -8.24
C LEU A 118 14.95 3.69 -8.98
N SER A 119 14.79 3.09 -10.15
CA SER A 119 15.92 2.63 -10.97
C SER A 119 16.83 3.79 -11.42
N LYS A 120 16.26 4.94 -11.80
CA LYS A 120 17.03 6.14 -12.16
C LYS A 120 17.88 6.67 -11.01
N GLU A 121 17.43 6.46 -9.78
CA GLU A 121 18.17 6.84 -8.56
C GLU A 121 19.07 5.71 -8.03
N GLY A 122 19.26 4.63 -8.81
CA GLY A 122 20.17 3.53 -8.46
C GLY A 122 19.60 2.51 -7.45
N VAL A 123 18.31 2.56 -7.15
CA VAL A 123 17.65 1.54 -6.32
C VAL A 123 17.28 0.34 -7.19
N ALA A 124 17.73 -0.85 -6.80
CA ALA A 124 17.44 -2.08 -7.52
C ALA A 124 15.93 -2.41 -7.45
N VAL A 125 15.33 -2.62 -8.62
CA VAL A 125 13.93 -3.03 -8.81
C VAL A 125 13.87 -4.18 -9.83
N PRO A 126 12.82 -5.03 -9.84
CA PRO A 126 12.67 -6.03 -10.89
C PRO A 126 12.58 -5.38 -12.26
N GLU A 127 13.31 -5.95 -13.23
CA GLU A 127 13.16 -5.54 -14.62
C GLU A 127 11.77 -5.93 -15.13
N GLY A 128 11.13 -5.06 -15.91
CA GLY A 128 9.78 -5.34 -16.39
C GLY A 128 9.26 -4.33 -17.41
N LYS A 129 8.12 -4.69 -18.00
CA LYS A 129 7.44 -3.87 -19.01
C LYS A 129 5.97 -3.70 -18.65
N LEU A 130 5.45 -2.50 -18.87
CA LEU A 130 4.01 -2.22 -18.82
C LEU A 130 3.38 -2.65 -20.14
N ILE A 131 2.44 -3.58 -20.08
CA ILE A 131 1.68 -4.08 -21.24
C ILE A 131 0.24 -3.54 -21.16
N LYS A 132 -0.18 -2.85 -22.21
CA LYS A 132 -1.56 -2.33 -22.35
C LYS A 132 -2.39 -3.08 -23.39
N ARG A 133 -1.72 -3.78 -24.31
CA ARG A 133 -2.38 -4.54 -25.36
C ARG A 133 -1.64 -5.86 -25.59
N SER A 134 -2.36 -6.97 -25.52
CA SER A 134 -1.74 -8.30 -25.66
C SER A 134 -1.06 -8.54 -27.02
N ARG A 135 -1.48 -7.83 -28.07
CA ARG A 135 -0.86 -7.90 -29.42
C ARG A 135 0.54 -7.25 -29.50
N GLU A 136 0.92 -6.49 -28.48
CA GLU A 136 2.22 -5.82 -28.39
C GLU A 136 3.28 -6.69 -27.69
N VAL A 137 2.91 -7.92 -27.30
CA VAL A 137 3.78 -8.82 -26.56
C VAL A 137 4.65 -9.63 -27.52
N ASP A 138 5.96 -9.37 -27.51
CA ASP A 138 6.94 -10.33 -28.01
C ASP A 138 7.39 -11.19 -26.82
N VAL A 139 7.16 -12.50 -26.89
CA VAL A 139 7.54 -13.46 -25.84
C VAL A 139 9.05 -13.52 -25.60
N ASN A 140 9.86 -13.11 -26.61
CA ASN A 140 11.31 -13.08 -26.51
C ASN A 140 11.84 -11.88 -25.70
N ASP A 141 11.01 -10.89 -25.45
CA ASP A 141 11.32 -9.74 -24.61
C ASP A 141 11.45 -10.11 -23.14
N PHE A 142 11.08 -11.33 -22.75
CA PHE A 142 10.99 -11.74 -21.36
C PHE A 142 11.85 -12.96 -21.03
N ASN A 143 12.66 -12.82 -19.98
CA ASN A 143 13.39 -13.93 -19.37
C ASN A 143 12.53 -14.56 -18.27
N LEU A 144 12.18 -15.84 -18.47
CA LEU A 144 11.37 -16.56 -17.49
C LEU A 144 12.21 -17.02 -16.28
N PRO A 145 11.58 -17.14 -15.09
CA PRO A 145 10.16 -16.90 -14.80
C PRO A 145 9.82 -15.42 -14.69
N VAL A 146 8.59 -15.05 -15.10
CA VAL A 146 8.06 -13.68 -14.94
C VAL A 146 6.86 -13.66 -14.01
N PHE A 147 6.64 -12.51 -13.39
CA PHE A 147 5.50 -12.21 -12.55
C PHE A 147 4.59 -11.18 -13.22
N ILE A 148 3.31 -11.50 -13.34
CA ILE A 148 2.31 -10.65 -13.99
C ILE A 148 1.33 -10.14 -12.95
N LYS A 149 1.24 -8.81 -12.82
CA LYS A 149 0.34 -8.16 -11.87
C LYS A 149 -0.33 -6.92 -12.49
N PRO A 150 -1.53 -6.53 -12.05
CA PRO A 150 -2.12 -5.25 -12.43
C PRO A 150 -1.16 -4.10 -12.07
N CYS A 151 -1.02 -3.13 -12.99
CA CYS A 151 -0.08 -2.03 -12.78
C CYS A 151 -0.58 -1.00 -11.77
N TYR A 152 -1.90 -0.82 -11.67
CA TYR A 152 -2.54 0.28 -10.94
C TYR A 152 -3.37 -0.17 -9.73
N GLU A 153 -3.28 -1.45 -9.36
CA GLU A 153 -4.04 -2.02 -8.25
C GLU A 153 -3.14 -2.31 -7.03
N ASP A 154 -3.72 -2.20 -5.85
CA ASP A 154 -3.09 -2.52 -4.57
C ASP A 154 -3.75 -3.74 -3.92
N ALA A 155 -3.46 -3.99 -2.63
CA ALA A 155 -4.04 -5.07 -1.84
C ALA A 155 -3.90 -6.48 -2.45
N SER A 156 -2.95 -6.72 -3.35
CA SER A 156 -2.79 -7.96 -4.14
C SER A 156 -3.99 -8.27 -5.05
N LEU A 157 -4.84 -7.29 -5.37
CA LEU A 157 -5.93 -7.48 -6.31
C LEU A 157 -5.38 -7.95 -7.67
N GLY A 158 -5.98 -9.00 -8.22
CA GLY A 158 -5.55 -9.62 -9.48
C GLY A 158 -4.25 -10.44 -9.37
N ILE A 159 -3.72 -10.68 -8.17
CA ILE A 159 -2.60 -11.60 -7.95
C ILE A 159 -3.16 -12.97 -7.52
N ASP A 160 -2.97 -13.97 -8.35
CA ASP A 160 -3.38 -15.35 -8.16
C ASP A 160 -2.25 -16.32 -8.59
N LYS A 161 -2.52 -17.63 -8.55
CA LYS A 161 -1.54 -18.66 -8.91
C LYS A 161 -0.99 -18.52 -10.34
N ASP A 162 -1.77 -17.97 -11.26
CA ASP A 162 -1.41 -17.81 -12.65
C ASP A 162 -0.56 -16.54 -12.90
N SER A 163 -0.37 -15.71 -11.86
CA SER A 163 0.50 -14.54 -11.91
C SER A 163 1.98 -14.88 -12.12
N LEU A 164 2.40 -16.11 -11.78
CA LEU A 164 3.76 -16.61 -12.04
C LEU A 164 3.77 -17.45 -13.31
N VAL A 165 4.45 -16.96 -14.34
CA VAL A 165 4.60 -17.67 -15.62
C VAL A 165 6.01 -18.23 -15.75
N ILE A 166 6.11 -19.56 -15.88
CA ILE A 166 7.37 -20.30 -15.98
C ILE A 166 7.61 -20.88 -17.38
N LYS A 167 6.61 -20.81 -18.28
CA LYS A 167 6.72 -21.32 -19.65
C LYS A 167 6.20 -20.29 -20.64
N LYS A 168 6.95 -20.04 -21.72
CA LYS A 168 6.64 -19.03 -22.75
C LYS A 168 5.26 -19.22 -23.40
N GLU A 169 4.83 -20.47 -23.56
CA GLU A 169 3.56 -20.82 -24.19
C GLU A 169 2.33 -20.24 -23.46
N TYR A 170 2.41 -20.00 -22.16
CA TYR A 170 1.31 -19.42 -21.34
C TYR A 170 1.35 -17.91 -21.26
N LEU A 171 2.48 -17.27 -21.56
CA LEU A 171 2.70 -15.85 -21.30
C LEU A 171 1.62 -14.95 -21.91
N VAL A 172 1.36 -15.09 -23.22
CA VAL A 172 0.38 -14.24 -23.92
C VAL A 172 -1.05 -14.50 -23.41
N ALA A 173 -1.38 -15.77 -23.11
CA ALA A 173 -2.70 -16.15 -22.62
C ALA A 173 -2.97 -15.51 -21.25
N VAL A 174 -2.01 -15.60 -20.32
CA VAL A 174 -2.13 -14.99 -18.97
C VAL A 174 -2.20 -13.47 -19.07
N ILE A 175 -1.35 -12.82 -19.87
CA ILE A 175 -1.42 -11.37 -20.09
C ILE A 175 -2.79 -10.96 -20.62
N LYS A 176 -3.32 -11.70 -21.62
CA LYS A 176 -4.64 -11.41 -22.22
C LYS A 176 -5.76 -11.53 -21.19
N ASP A 177 -5.71 -12.53 -20.33
CA ASP A 177 -6.71 -12.73 -19.29
C ASP A 177 -6.64 -11.62 -18.23
N LYS A 178 -5.46 -11.29 -17.75
CA LYS A 178 -5.25 -10.16 -16.83
C LYS A 178 -5.69 -8.82 -17.42
N LEU A 179 -5.42 -8.56 -18.72
CA LEU A 179 -5.86 -7.33 -19.38
C LEU A 179 -7.38 -7.23 -19.56
N ARG A 180 -8.11 -8.36 -19.61
CA ARG A 180 -9.59 -8.34 -19.60
C ARG A 180 -10.13 -7.85 -18.26
N GLN A 181 -9.48 -8.23 -17.18
CA GLN A 181 -9.88 -7.85 -15.82
C GLN A 181 -9.35 -6.44 -15.47
N PHE A 182 -8.17 -6.08 -15.95
CA PHE A 182 -7.46 -4.83 -15.65
C PHE A 182 -7.04 -4.11 -16.94
N PRO A 183 -7.99 -3.51 -17.67
CA PRO A 183 -7.75 -2.94 -19.01
C PRO A 183 -6.81 -1.73 -19.00
N GLN A 184 -6.54 -1.15 -17.86
CA GLN A 184 -5.59 -0.03 -17.72
C GLN A 184 -4.13 -0.46 -17.98
N GLY A 185 -3.81 -1.74 -17.76
CA GLY A 185 -2.51 -2.33 -18.04
C GLY A 185 -2.02 -3.29 -16.96
N VAL A 186 -1.16 -4.19 -17.37
CA VAL A 186 -0.48 -5.14 -16.51
C VAL A 186 1.03 -4.94 -16.56
N LEU A 187 1.68 -5.11 -15.43
CA LEU A 187 3.13 -5.12 -15.32
C LEU A 187 3.60 -6.57 -15.42
N VAL A 188 4.44 -6.84 -16.41
CA VAL A 188 5.15 -8.12 -16.58
C VAL A 188 6.59 -7.88 -16.16
N GLU A 189 7.02 -8.51 -15.08
CA GLU A 189 8.33 -8.26 -14.49
C GLU A 189 9.06 -9.56 -14.15
N GLU A 190 10.36 -9.50 -13.99
CA GLU A 190 11.18 -10.59 -13.48
C GLU A 190 10.62 -11.10 -12.15
N PHE A 191 10.48 -12.42 -12.02
CA PHE A 191 10.12 -13.01 -10.74
C PHE A 191 11.34 -13.20 -9.85
N ILE A 192 11.35 -12.53 -8.71
CA ILE A 192 12.41 -12.66 -7.71
C ILE A 192 11.99 -13.74 -6.70
N SER A 193 12.72 -14.87 -6.68
CA SER A 193 12.28 -16.08 -5.95
C SER A 193 12.70 -16.15 -4.47
N GLY A 194 13.54 -15.23 -4.00
CA GLY A 194 14.08 -15.26 -2.62
C GLY A 194 13.07 -14.86 -1.54
N LYS A 195 13.57 -14.74 -0.32
CA LYS A 195 12.78 -14.28 0.83
C LYS A 195 12.14 -12.93 0.56
N GLU A 196 10.92 -12.77 1.05
CA GLU A 196 10.21 -11.49 1.02
C GLU A 196 10.34 -10.80 2.37
N TYR A 197 10.74 -9.53 2.33
CA TYR A 197 10.82 -8.67 3.52
C TYR A 197 9.89 -7.49 3.36
N THR A 198 9.28 -7.05 4.45
CA THR A 198 8.50 -5.83 4.46
C THR A 198 8.92 -4.97 5.63
N LEU A 199 9.00 -3.65 5.43
CA LEU A 199 9.33 -2.68 6.46
C LEU A 199 8.37 -1.49 6.44
N GLY A 200 7.65 -1.31 7.55
CA GLY A 200 6.84 -0.12 7.81
C GLY A 200 7.71 1.05 8.25
N MET A 201 7.38 2.23 7.77
CA MET A 201 8.06 3.49 8.06
C MET A 201 7.04 4.56 8.46
N MET A 202 7.44 5.46 9.38
CA MET A 202 6.58 6.55 9.84
C MET A 202 7.31 7.89 9.82
N GLY A 203 6.54 8.97 9.67
CA GLY A 203 7.03 10.35 9.77
C GLY A 203 7.49 10.96 8.46
N LYS A 204 8.48 11.83 8.56
CA LYS A 204 9.23 12.42 7.46
C LYS A 204 10.67 11.94 7.54
N TYR A 205 11.39 12.08 6.43
CA TYR A 205 12.83 11.81 6.43
C TYR A 205 13.58 12.63 7.51
N PRO A 206 14.47 12.00 8.30
CA PRO A 206 14.82 10.58 8.38
C PRO A 206 13.76 9.77 9.17
N TYR A 207 13.00 8.95 8.47
CA TYR A 207 11.83 8.22 9.00
C TYR A 207 12.11 7.39 10.26
N GLU A 208 11.09 7.23 11.09
CA GLU A 208 11.03 6.19 12.13
C GLU A 208 10.72 4.85 11.47
N MET A 209 11.50 3.83 11.77
CA MET A 209 11.29 2.48 11.25
C MET A 209 10.49 1.65 12.24
N LEU A 210 9.72 0.70 11.72
CA LEU A 210 9.05 -0.35 12.48
C LEU A 210 9.83 -1.67 12.40
N GLY A 211 9.26 -2.74 12.94
CA GLY A 211 9.85 -4.07 12.85
C GLY A 211 9.85 -4.59 11.41
N VAL A 212 10.88 -5.35 11.04
CA VAL A 212 10.93 -6.02 9.74
C VAL A 212 10.14 -7.32 9.80
N SER A 213 9.25 -7.54 8.84
CA SER A 213 8.60 -8.83 8.60
C SER A 213 9.36 -9.60 7.54
N VAL A 214 9.39 -10.93 7.65
CA VAL A 214 9.97 -11.84 6.66
C VAL A 214 9.06 -13.03 6.38
N ILE A 215 8.96 -13.38 5.10
CA ILE A 215 8.36 -14.65 4.64
C ILE A 215 9.44 -15.40 3.86
N ASP A 216 9.76 -16.62 4.31
CA ASP A 216 10.59 -17.55 3.57
C ASP A 216 9.67 -18.57 2.90
N TYR A 217 9.41 -18.39 1.61
CA TYR A 217 8.50 -19.26 0.88
C TYR A 217 9.02 -20.70 0.71
N ALA A 218 10.30 -20.94 0.96
CA ALA A 218 10.84 -22.29 0.99
C ALA A 218 10.23 -23.16 2.12
N GLU A 219 9.68 -22.53 3.17
CA GLU A 219 8.95 -23.19 4.25
C GLU A 219 7.52 -23.58 3.83
N TYR A 220 7.00 -23.01 2.74
CA TYR A 220 5.60 -23.13 2.28
C TYR A 220 5.45 -23.73 0.89
N LYS A 221 6.24 -24.78 0.57
CA LYS A 221 6.37 -25.38 -0.78
C LYS A 221 5.06 -25.80 -1.46
N LYS A 222 3.98 -26.00 -0.70
CA LYS A 222 2.66 -26.38 -1.23
C LYS A 222 1.83 -25.20 -1.73
N PHE A 223 2.28 -23.98 -1.49
CA PHE A 223 1.62 -22.75 -1.89
C PHE A 223 2.44 -21.99 -2.93
N SER A 224 1.83 -20.98 -3.54
CA SER A 224 2.53 -20.05 -4.41
C SER A 224 3.67 -19.36 -3.66
N PRO A 225 4.85 -19.16 -4.29
CA PRO A 225 5.98 -18.50 -3.64
C PRO A 225 5.81 -16.98 -3.57
N PHE A 226 4.58 -16.51 -3.33
CA PHE A 226 4.18 -15.11 -3.16
C PHE A 226 2.78 -15.05 -2.53
N LEU A 227 2.43 -13.89 -1.95
CA LEU A 227 1.10 -13.67 -1.37
C LEU A 227 0.09 -13.33 -2.47
N THR A 228 -0.86 -14.24 -2.70
CA THR A 228 -2.03 -14.01 -3.55
C THR A 228 -3.08 -13.16 -2.82
N TYR A 229 -4.08 -12.62 -3.54
CA TYR A 229 -5.25 -12.01 -2.92
C TYR A 229 -5.90 -12.94 -1.90
N ARG A 230 -6.05 -14.20 -2.25
CA ARG A 230 -6.60 -15.23 -1.38
C ARG A 230 -5.79 -15.40 -0.08
N ALA A 231 -4.46 -15.42 -0.17
CA ALA A 231 -3.58 -15.54 0.99
C ALA A 231 -3.64 -14.32 1.94
N LYS A 232 -4.09 -13.16 1.47
CA LYS A 232 -4.22 -11.94 2.28
C LYS A 232 -5.62 -11.74 2.86
N TRP A 233 -6.67 -12.11 2.13
CA TRP A 233 -8.03 -11.64 2.41
C TRP A 233 -9.07 -12.75 2.61
N GLU A 234 -8.80 -13.98 2.16
CA GLU A 234 -9.73 -15.09 2.39
C GLU A 234 -9.42 -15.82 3.70
N TYR A 235 -9.97 -15.36 4.81
CA TYR A 235 -9.73 -15.88 6.16
C TYR A 235 -10.00 -17.38 6.32
N SER A 236 -10.86 -17.95 5.48
CA SER A 236 -11.13 -19.39 5.45
C SER A 236 -10.05 -20.20 4.72
N SER A 237 -9.24 -19.58 3.88
CA SER A 237 -8.23 -20.26 3.06
C SER A 237 -7.10 -20.84 3.90
N LYS A 238 -6.50 -21.92 3.39
CA LYS A 238 -5.32 -22.52 4.02
C LYS A 238 -4.11 -21.60 3.92
N GLU A 239 -3.98 -20.90 2.79
CA GLU A 239 -2.90 -19.94 2.52
C GLU A 239 -2.89 -18.83 3.57
N PHE A 240 -4.07 -18.25 3.88
CA PHE A 240 -4.20 -17.22 4.90
C PHE A 240 -3.79 -17.70 6.29
N LYS A 241 -4.18 -18.93 6.65
CA LYS A 241 -3.93 -19.50 7.98
C LYS A 241 -2.50 -19.97 8.18
N GLU A 242 -1.84 -20.41 7.12
CA GLU A 242 -0.54 -21.06 7.22
C GLU A 242 0.63 -20.15 6.83
N ILE A 243 0.48 -19.25 5.84
CA ILE A 243 1.56 -18.34 5.44
C ILE A 243 1.57 -17.14 6.38
N LEU A 244 2.37 -17.22 7.43
CA LEU A 244 2.46 -16.18 8.44
C LEU A 244 3.80 -15.45 8.37
N PRO A 245 3.81 -14.12 8.13
CA PRO A 245 5.03 -13.32 8.22
C PRO A 245 5.64 -13.40 9.62
N LYS A 246 6.93 -13.72 9.71
CA LYS A 246 7.69 -13.69 10.96
C LYS A 246 8.18 -12.26 11.20
N ILE A 247 7.86 -11.67 12.36
CA ILE A 247 8.27 -10.32 12.73
C ILE A 247 9.30 -10.39 13.84
N GLY A 248 10.37 -9.59 13.76
CA GLY A 248 11.45 -9.60 14.75
C GLY A 248 12.28 -10.88 14.77
N GLY A 249 12.14 -11.75 13.74
CA GLY A 249 12.91 -12.96 13.58
C GLY A 249 14.41 -12.71 13.38
N ARG A 250 15.23 -13.78 13.41
CA ARG A 250 16.68 -13.69 13.12
C ARG A 250 16.88 -13.33 11.65
N ILE A 251 17.02 -12.03 11.37
CA ILE A 251 17.46 -11.51 10.09
C ILE A 251 18.94 -11.18 10.21
N ASP A 252 19.73 -11.57 9.21
CA ASP A 252 21.15 -11.20 9.18
C ASP A 252 21.33 -9.70 9.35
N ARG A 253 22.32 -9.29 10.13
CA ARG A 253 22.53 -7.88 10.50
C ARG A 253 22.83 -6.99 9.28
N LYS A 254 23.53 -7.54 8.27
CA LYS A 254 23.84 -6.81 7.03
C LYS A 254 22.56 -6.63 6.21
N VAL A 255 21.75 -7.70 6.08
CA VAL A 255 20.45 -7.67 5.38
C VAL A 255 19.52 -6.66 6.06
N LYS A 256 19.39 -6.69 7.40
CA LYS A 256 18.56 -5.71 8.14
C LYS A 256 19.00 -4.27 7.90
N LYS A 257 20.31 -4.01 7.93
CA LYS A 257 20.85 -2.67 7.65
C LYS A 257 20.51 -2.21 6.24
N GLU A 258 20.62 -3.10 5.26
CA GLU A 258 20.35 -2.77 3.88
C GLU A 258 18.85 -2.54 3.62
N ILE A 259 17.96 -3.34 4.23
CA ILE A 259 16.51 -3.11 4.22
C ILE A 259 16.18 -1.70 4.71
N ILE A 260 16.74 -1.31 5.86
CA ILE A 260 16.50 0.01 6.46
C ILE A 260 17.02 1.13 5.53
N ARG A 261 18.22 0.98 4.99
CA ARG A 261 18.82 1.95 4.06
C ARG A 261 17.93 2.14 2.83
N LEU A 262 17.58 1.05 2.16
CA LEU A 262 16.74 1.07 0.96
C LEU A 262 15.33 1.59 1.22
N ALA A 263 14.71 1.24 2.36
CA ALA A 263 13.40 1.76 2.72
C ALA A 263 13.41 3.29 2.91
N LYS A 264 14.42 3.81 3.61
CA LYS A 264 14.60 5.26 3.79
C LYS A 264 14.81 5.97 2.47
N GLU A 265 15.64 5.41 1.61
CA GLU A 265 15.96 5.97 0.30
C GLU A 265 14.72 5.94 -0.62
N THR A 266 14.01 4.80 -0.68
CA THR A 266 12.74 4.68 -1.41
C THR A 266 11.73 5.73 -0.95
N GLY A 267 11.52 5.87 0.37
CA GLY A 267 10.63 6.89 0.91
C GLY A 267 11.04 8.31 0.53
N ARG A 268 12.34 8.63 0.59
CA ARG A 268 12.88 9.94 0.20
C ARG A 268 12.65 10.23 -1.28
N ILE A 269 12.98 9.28 -2.15
CA ILE A 269 12.84 9.42 -3.61
C ILE A 269 11.36 9.62 -3.99
N LEU A 270 10.45 8.85 -3.39
CA LEU A 270 9.02 8.93 -3.66
C LEU A 270 8.31 10.02 -2.85
N SER A 271 9.06 10.81 -2.06
CA SER A 271 8.52 11.86 -1.19
C SER A 271 7.44 11.36 -0.23
N CYS A 272 7.61 10.15 0.31
CA CYS A 272 6.70 9.57 1.28
C CYS A 272 6.68 10.36 2.59
N ARG A 273 5.51 10.41 3.23
CA ARG A 273 5.31 11.05 4.54
C ARG A 273 4.21 10.35 5.32
N GLY A 274 4.07 10.70 6.61
CA GLY A 274 3.05 10.12 7.49
C GLY A 274 3.35 8.66 7.81
N TYR A 275 2.92 7.76 6.98
CA TYR A 275 3.22 6.33 7.11
C TYR A 275 3.22 5.65 5.74
N PHE A 276 4.09 4.66 5.57
CA PHE A 276 4.23 3.89 4.32
C PHE A 276 4.95 2.56 4.59
N ARG A 277 4.93 1.65 3.63
CA ARG A 277 5.59 0.36 3.69
C ARG A 277 6.37 0.12 2.40
N VAL A 278 7.57 -0.45 2.54
CA VAL A 278 8.37 -0.89 1.41
C VAL A 278 8.53 -2.40 1.48
N ASP A 279 8.30 -3.06 0.34
CA ASP A 279 8.36 -4.50 0.21
C ASP A 279 9.58 -4.88 -0.66
N PHE A 280 10.31 -5.89 -0.23
CA PHE A 280 11.57 -6.31 -0.83
C PHE A 280 11.58 -7.80 -1.12
N ARG A 281 12.38 -8.20 -2.11
CA ARG A 281 12.78 -9.60 -2.28
C ARG A 281 14.28 -9.72 -2.40
N GLU A 282 14.79 -10.87 -1.96
CA GLU A 282 16.20 -11.20 -2.04
C GLU A 282 16.49 -11.91 -3.36
N LYS A 283 17.43 -11.39 -4.14
CA LYS A 283 17.95 -11.98 -5.37
C LYS A 283 19.47 -12.14 -5.21
N GLU A 284 19.96 -13.37 -5.15
CA GLU A 284 21.40 -13.66 -5.10
C GLU A 284 22.15 -12.85 -4.02
N GLY A 285 21.55 -12.79 -2.82
CA GLY A 285 22.11 -12.05 -1.68
C GLY A 285 21.97 -10.52 -1.76
N LYS A 286 21.29 -9.98 -2.78
CA LYS A 286 20.95 -8.56 -2.92
C LYS A 286 19.47 -8.33 -2.71
N LEU A 287 19.14 -7.18 -2.14
CA LEU A 287 17.73 -6.77 -1.97
C LEU A 287 17.24 -5.99 -3.18
N VAL A 288 16.04 -6.31 -3.61
CA VAL A 288 15.33 -5.67 -4.72
C VAL A 288 14.01 -5.13 -4.19
N VAL A 289 13.71 -3.85 -4.42
CA VAL A 289 12.42 -3.24 -4.04
C VAL A 289 11.35 -3.68 -5.02
N ILE A 290 10.37 -4.44 -4.53
CA ILE A 290 9.29 -4.96 -5.38
C ILE A 290 8.02 -4.11 -5.34
N ASP A 291 7.79 -3.38 -4.22
CA ASP A 291 6.65 -2.47 -4.09
C ASP A 291 6.91 -1.37 -3.05
N ALA A 292 6.21 -0.24 -3.18
CA ALA A 292 6.20 0.86 -2.21
C ALA A 292 4.75 1.29 -2.00
N ASN A 293 4.25 1.09 -0.78
CA ASN A 293 2.85 1.23 -0.43
C ASN A 293 2.66 2.46 0.47
N PRO A 294 2.19 3.61 -0.05
CA PRO A 294 1.76 4.73 0.76
C PRO A 294 0.45 4.37 1.46
N ASN A 295 0.24 4.86 2.67
CA ASN A 295 -0.96 4.61 3.47
C ASN A 295 -1.32 3.11 3.61
N PRO A 296 -0.39 2.23 4.07
CA PRO A 296 -0.70 0.81 4.24
C PRO A 296 -1.80 0.60 5.28
N ASP A 297 -2.47 -0.56 5.19
CA ASP A 297 -3.49 -0.97 6.16
C ASP A 297 -3.01 -0.86 7.61
N ILE A 298 -3.79 -0.15 8.42
CA ILE A 298 -3.55 0.09 9.85
C ILE A 298 -4.61 -0.58 10.75
N ASN A 299 -5.33 -1.59 10.26
CA ASN A 299 -6.13 -2.44 11.12
C ASN A 299 -5.29 -3.01 12.27
N LYS A 300 -5.91 -3.26 13.43
CA LYS A 300 -5.21 -3.78 14.62
C LYS A 300 -4.41 -5.04 14.35
N ASP A 301 -4.84 -5.86 13.40
CA ASP A 301 -4.20 -7.13 13.03
C ASP A 301 -3.37 -7.04 11.74
N SER A 302 -3.23 -5.87 11.16
CA SER A 302 -2.43 -5.65 9.94
C SER A 302 -0.93 -5.90 10.17
N GLY A 303 -0.22 -6.18 9.09
CA GLY A 303 1.23 -6.35 9.11
C GLY A 303 1.95 -5.12 9.64
N PHE A 304 1.49 -3.92 9.26
CA PHE A 304 2.06 -2.65 9.70
C PHE A 304 1.96 -2.47 11.23
N ILE A 305 0.79 -2.75 11.81
CA ILE A 305 0.57 -2.66 13.25
C ILE A 305 1.32 -3.76 14.01
N LYS A 306 1.40 -4.97 13.47
CA LYS A 306 2.24 -6.03 14.04
C LYS A 306 3.71 -5.65 14.07
N GLN A 307 4.22 -5.00 13.03
CA GLN A 307 5.58 -4.46 12.99
C GLN A 307 5.81 -3.37 14.06
N ALA A 308 4.82 -2.48 14.25
CA ALA A 308 4.88 -1.45 15.28
C ALA A 308 4.91 -2.05 16.70
N ARG A 309 4.08 -3.07 16.96
CA ARG A 309 4.09 -3.79 18.25
C ARG A 309 5.42 -4.49 18.53
N ALA A 310 6.09 -5.00 17.51
CA ALA A 310 7.40 -5.61 17.68
C ALA A 310 8.49 -4.60 18.11
N GLU A 311 8.29 -3.31 17.84
CA GLU A 311 9.13 -2.21 18.34
C GLU A 311 8.58 -1.57 19.64
N GLY A 312 7.61 -2.22 20.30
CA GLY A 312 7.06 -1.79 21.58
C GLY A 312 5.96 -0.73 21.49
N LEU A 313 5.47 -0.39 20.28
CA LEU A 313 4.41 0.60 20.11
C LEU A 313 3.02 -0.04 20.28
N SER A 314 2.19 0.52 21.12
CA SER A 314 0.77 0.21 21.18
C SER A 314 0.03 0.77 19.95
N TYR A 315 -1.17 0.26 19.69
CA TYR A 315 -2.03 0.78 18.63
C TYR A 315 -2.34 2.27 18.79
N SER A 316 -2.62 2.69 20.03
CA SER A 316 -2.90 4.09 20.37
C SER A 316 -1.71 5.00 20.08
N GLU A 317 -0.48 4.56 20.38
CA GLU A 317 0.73 5.34 20.07
C GLU A 317 0.96 5.45 18.58
N VAL A 318 0.69 4.39 17.79
CA VAL A 318 0.76 4.45 16.32
C VAL A 318 -0.22 5.48 15.78
N ILE A 319 -1.50 5.43 16.18
CA ILE A 319 -2.52 6.39 15.75
C ILE A 319 -2.15 7.82 16.16
N SER A 320 -1.66 8.01 17.39
CA SER A 320 -1.18 9.32 17.87
C SER A 320 -0.02 9.86 17.03
N LYS A 321 0.94 9.01 16.65
CA LYS A 321 2.05 9.39 15.76
C LYS A 321 1.54 9.77 14.37
N ILE A 322 0.64 8.99 13.76
CA ILE A 322 0.03 9.29 12.45
C ILE A 322 -0.62 10.68 12.46
N ILE A 323 -1.39 10.99 13.50
CA ILE A 323 -1.97 12.33 13.70
C ILE A 323 -0.88 13.40 13.81
N SER A 324 0.10 13.15 14.66
CA SER A 324 1.19 14.09 14.92
C SER A 324 1.95 14.45 13.62
N PHE A 325 2.22 13.46 12.76
CA PHE A 325 2.87 13.67 11.48
C PHE A 325 1.97 14.36 10.45
N GLY A 326 0.69 14.02 10.40
CA GLY A 326 -0.25 14.60 9.45
C GLY A 326 -0.61 16.06 9.77
N PHE A 327 -0.74 16.38 11.06
CA PHE A 327 -1.30 17.67 11.49
C PHE A 327 -0.28 18.75 11.86
N LYS A 328 1.01 18.42 11.89
CA LYS A 328 2.09 19.40 12.11
C LYS A 328 2.56 20.10 10.83
N GLN A 329 2.01 19.72 9.68
CA GLN A 329 2.48 20.23 8.40
C GLN A 329 1.57 21.35 7.90
N ARG A 330 2.04 22.59 8.00
CA ARG A 330 1.63 23.60 7.02
C ARG A 330 2.39 23.30 5.74
N TYR A 331 1.69 23.23 4.62
CA TYR A 331 2.28 23.08 3.31
C TYR A 331 3.17 24.31 3.04
N ALA A 332 4.47 24.09 2.82
CA ALA A 332 5.36 25.08 2.27
C ALA A 332 5.34 24.94 0.74
#